data_0c2470377505721ba6e5079e3dee968f
#
_entry.id   0c2470377505721ba6e5079e3dee968f
#
_cell.length_a   1.000
_cell.length_b   1.000
_cell.length_c   1.000
_cell.angle_alpha   90.00
_cell.angle_beta   90.00
_cell.angle_gamma   90.00
#
_symmetry.space_group_name_H-M   'P 1'
#
loop_
_entity.id
_entity.type
_entity.pdbx_description
1 polymer ?
#
loop_
_entity_poly.entity_id
_entity_poly.type
_entity_poly.pdbx_seq_one_letter_code
_entity_poly.pdbx_strand_id
1 'polypeptide(L)'
;MTPVMKNQFIMTTVFKYITSMRILIPLTILIALASCNQNPSTTSTKKNEIKVDTIKVFVLAIDSAQKTISLPGDLLPDENVQIRAKVQGYISKIKVDIGSRVNKGQVLALIDAPEINTRVQELYAKEKAAESRYQSSKDYYDRIGTASQSDGVIAASELEKTKNQMQGDEAEYKAAQFAVSSNKQIGNYLAIVAPYSGTITKRNINVGSFVGSTNEKPLFEIENNKVLRLRVAVPEVYTNAVLLDNAGDLTTRSSPDKKFQAKLVRKSGSIDNETRSELWEFEIPNPTSELKAGSYADVKLYFLRAQQSMVLPTSAIVTTLEKKFVIRVSNNATQWVDIRAGFNMGDKQEIFGELKAGDSLVLKASEELKPGTKVVIELSK
;
A
#
# COMPACT_ATOMS: atom_id res chain seq x y z
N MET A 1 -10.42 25.66 -37.26
CA MET A 1 -9.84 25.38 -38.57
C MET A 1 -9.27 23.98 -38.55
N THR A 2 -10.01 23.08 -39.20
CA THR A 2 -9.71 21.68 -39.54
C THR A 2 -8.52 21.58 -40.52
N PRO A 3 -7.90 20.38 -40.81
CA PRO A 3 -8.53 19.19 -41.35
C PRO A 3 -8.06 17.85 -40.71
N VAL A 4 -8.85 16.88 -40.49
CA VAL A 4 -9.39 15.69 -41.21
C VAL A 4 -8.54 15.22 -42.42
N MET A 5 -7.99 14.00 -42.27
CA MET A 5 -7.69 13.03 -43.34
C MET A 5 -7.59 11.64 -42.67
N LYS A 6 -8.58 10.75 -42.82
CA LYS A 6 -8.79 9.74 -43.87
C LYS A 6 -7.62 8.77 -44.07
N ASN A 7 -7.79 7.53 -43.59
CA ASN A 7 -7.33 6.34 -44.29
C ASN A 7 -8.30 5.17 -44.01
N GLN A 8 -9.30 5.07 -44.91
CA GLN A 8 -9.89 3.81 -45.35
C GLN A 8 -8.98 3.27 -46.48
N PHE A 9 -8.73 2.03 -46.46
CA PHE A 9 -8.48 1.09 -47.54
C PHE A 9 -7.66 -0.07 -46.98
N ILE A 10 -8.22 -1.23 -46.86
CA ILE A 10 -7.89 -2.52 -47.48
C ILE A 10 -8.79 -3.56 -46.82
N MET A 11 -9.94 -3.72 -47.42
CA MET A 11 -10.77 -4.90 -47.20
C MET A 11 -11.37 -5.24 -48.57
N THR A 12 -10.67 -6.04 -49.34
CA THR A 12 -11.20 -6.80 -50.49
C THR A 12 -10.02 -7.55 -51.11
N THR A 13 -9.97 -8.85 -50.92
CA THR A 13 -9.49 -9.86 -51.90
C THR A 13 -9.19 -11.16 -51.14
N VAL A 14 -10.16 -11.98 -50.90
CA VAL A 14 -10.06 -13.46 -50.92
C VAL A 14 -11.50 -14.01 -50.92
N PHE A 15 -12.12 -13.87 -52.09
CA PHE A 15 -13.36 -14.61 -52.39
C PHE A 15 -13.35 -14.91 -53.88
N LYS A 16 -12.59 -15.89 -54.35
CA LYS A 16 -12.71 -16.52 -55.65
C LYS A 16 -11.74 -17.67 -55.72
N TYR A 17 -12.20 -18.88 -55.50
CA TYR A 17 -11.74 -20.11 -56.10
C TYR A 17 -12.51 -21.31 -55.47
N ILE A 18 -13.79 -21.41 -55.82
CA ILE A 18 -14.54 -22.65 -55.75
C ILE A 18 -15.49 -22.61 -56.91
N THR A 19 -15.09 -23.17 -58.04
CA THR A 19 -15.98 -23.75 -59.02
C THR A 19 -15.17 -24.49 -60.05
N SER A 20 -15.64 -25.69 -60.37
CA SER A 20 -15.28 -26.57 -61.48
C SER A 20 -14.25 -27.63 -61.22
N MET A 21 -14.67 -28.85 -60.87
CA MET A 21 -14.50 -29.94 -61.82
C MET A 21 -15.43 -31.11 -61.49
N ARG A 22 -16.47 -31.23 -62.35
CA ARG A 22 -17.33 -32.42 -62.47
C ARG A 22 -16.76 -33.33 -63.55
N ILE A 23 -17.16 -34.65 -63.45
CA ILE A 23 -17.19 -35.66 -64.51
C ILE A 23 -15.96 -36.58 -64.55
N LEU A 24 -16.11 -37.87 -64.16
CA LEU A 24 -16.43 -39.02 -65.01
C LEU A 24 -16.42 -40.33 -64.22
N ILE A 25 -17.58 -41.05 -64.28
CA ILE A 25 -17.73 -42.48 -64.05
C ILE A 25 -17.44 -43.14 -65.42
N PRO A 26 -16.90 -44.41 -65.48
CA PRO A 26 -17.77 -45.58 -65.53
C PRO A 26 -17.17 -46.83 -64.85
N LEU A 27 -18.03 -47.62 -64.17
CA LEU A 27 -18.68 -48.83 -64.62
C LEU A 27 -17.77 -49.93 -65.10
N THR A 28 -17.53 -50.98 -64.32
CA THR A 28 -17.40 -52.40 -64.79
C THR A 28 -18.00 -53.31 -63.70
N ILE A 29 -19.10 -53.95 -64.08
CA ILE A 29 -19.76 -55.14 -63.54
C ILE A 29 -19.02 -56.38 -64.10
N LEU A 30 -18.77 -57.41 -63.29
CA LEU A 30 -19.25 -58.80 -63.56
C LEU A 30 -18.59 -59.85 -62.68
N ILE A 31 -19.35 -60.54 -61.87
CA ILE A 31 -19.54 -61.95 -61.63
C ILE A 31 -18.33 -62.85 -61.33
N ALA A 32 -18.40 -63.45 -60.12
CA ALA A 32 -18.20 -64.92 -60.01
C ALA A 32 -18.79 -65.44 -58.69
N LEU A 33 -19.82 -66.29 -58.85
CA LEU A 33 -20.49 -67.10 -57.87
C LEU A 33 -19.65 -68.30 -57.51
N ALA A 34 -19.92 -68.84 -56.31
CA ALA A 34 -19.75 -70.19 -55.79
C ALA A 34 -18.49 -70.52 -55.01
N SER A 35 -18.67 -70.65 -53.65
CA SER A 35 -18.59 -72.01 -53.07
C SER A 35 -19.00 -71.93 -51.58
N CYS A 36 -20.11 -72.61 -51.25
CA CYS A 36 -20.48 -73.01 -49.90
C CYS A 36 -19.47 -74.05 -49.38
N ASN A 37 -18.94 -73.77 -48.17
CA ASN A 37 -18.56 -74.83 -47.29
C ASN A 37 -18.90 -74.46 -45.86
N GLN A 38 -19.93 -75.07 -45.32
CA GLN A 38 -20.35 -74.96 -43.93
C GLN A 38 -19.43 -75.80 -43.05
N ASN A 39 -18.74 -75.15 -42.14
CA ASN A 39 -18.28 -75.78 -40.92
C ASN A 39 -18.86 -75.02 -39.71
N PRO A 40 -19.49 -75.69 -38.76
CA PRO A 40 -20.02 -75.04 -37.60
C PRO A 40 -18.86 -74.64 -36.68
N SER A 41 -18.45 -73.40 -36.75
CA SER A 41 -17.52 -72.83 -35.78
C SER A 41 -18.27 -72.56 -34.50
N THR A 42 -17.93 -73.27 -33.49
CA THR A 42 -18.23 -73.02 -32.07
C THR A 42 -18.10 -71.55 -31.72
N THR A 43 -19.19 -70.92 -31.38
CA THR A 43 -19.24 -69.59 -30.83
C THR A 43 -18.55 -69.62 -29.46
N SER A 44 -17.25 -69.35 -29.48
CA SER A 44 -16.53 -69.00 -28.26
C SER A 44 -17.02 -67.66 -27.81
N THR A 45 -17.90 -67.62 -26.83
CA THR A 45 -18.28 -66.43 -26.08
C THR A 45 -17.01 -65.94 -25.42
N LYS A 46 -16.31 -64.97 -26.06
CA LYS A 46 -15.29 -64.16 -25.40
C LYS A 46 -15.98 -63.45 -24.23
N LYS A 47 -15.84 -64.09 -23.06
CA LYS A 47 -16.08 -63.40 -21.78
C LYS A 47 -15.21 -62.18 -21.80
N ASN A 48 -15.82 -61.00 -22.04
CA ASN A 48 -15.16 -59.72 -21.85
C ASN A 48 -14.73 -59.68 -20.38
N GLU A 49 -13.51 -60.12 -20.11
CA GLU A 49 -12.85 -59.81 -18.85
C GLU A 49 -12.74 -58.27 -18.80
N ILE A 50 -13.57 -57.69 -17.97
CA ILE A 50 -13.47 -56.26 -17.62
C ILE A 50 -12.07 -56.13 -17.03
N LYS A 51 -11.14 -55.59 -17.82
CA LYS A 51 -9.81 -55.23 -17.36
C LYS A 51 -10.03 -54.13 -16.33
N VAL A 52 -10.08 -54.48 -15.06
CA VAL A 52 -10.22 -53.53 -13.97
C VAL A 52 -8.84 -52.91 -13.77
N ASP A 53 -8.73 -51.64 -14.13
CA ASP A 53 -7.48 -50.91 -13.97
C ASP A 53 -7.17 -50.73 -12.47
N THR A 54 -5.95 -51.13 -12.09
CA THR A 54 -5.44 -50.86 -10.73
C THR A 54 -4.94 -49.45 -10.66
N ILE A 55 -5.52 -48.65 -9.77
CA ILE A 55 -5.16 -47.24 -9.58
C ILE A 55 -4.61 -46.99 -8.18
N LYS A 56 -3.59 -46.15 -8.10
CA LYS A 56 -3.04 -45.72 -6.83
C LYS A 56 -3.89 -44.60 -6.23
N VAL A 57 -4.30 -44.82 -4.99
CA VAL A 57 -5.08 -43.87 -4.21
C VAL A 57 -4.34 -43.50 -2.94
N PHE A 58 -4.63 -42.33 -2.43
CA PHE A 58 -4.19 -41.85 -1.10
C PHE A 58 -5.41 -41.45 -0.29
N VAL A 59 -5.25 -41.44 1.02
CA VAL A 59 -6.31 -41.00 1.95
C VAL A 59 -6.16 -39.49 2.17
N LEU A 60 -7.24 -38.73 1.95
CA LEU A 60 -7.24 -37.29 2.16
C LEU A 60 -7.07 -36.98 3.63
N ALA A 61 -6.03 -36.21 3.95
CA ALA A 61 -5.76 -35.72 5.27
C ALA A 61 -6.05 -34.21 5.36
N ILE A 62 -6.39 -33.76 6.54
CA ILE A 62 -6.45 -32.33 6.88
C ILE A 62 -5.07 -31.90 7.36
N ASP A 63 -4.53 -30.82 6.81
CA ASP A 63 -3.21 -30.31 7.13
C ASP A 63 -3.25 -28.76 7.19
N SER A 64 -2.20 -28.16 7.74
CA SER A 64 -2.06 -26.71 7.75
C SER A 64 -1.41 -26.24 6.46
N ALA A 65 -2.18 -25.54 5.63
CA ALA A 65 -1.64 -24.96 4.40
C ALA A 65 -0.70 -23.80 4.73
N GLN A 66 0.58 -23.96 4.32
CA GLN A 66 1.61 -22.92 4.48
C GLN A 66 2.06 -22.44 3.12
N LYS A 67 2.24 -21.13 2.99
CA LYS A 67 2.73 -20.54 1.75
C LYS A 67 3.77 -19.48 2.03
N THR A 68 4.91 -19.62 1.39
CA THR A 68 5.94 -18.57 1.34
C THR A 68 5.80 -17.82 0.02
N ILE A 69 5.75 -16.52 0.08
CA ILE A 69 5.76 -15.66 -1.11
C ILE A 69 6.87 -14.62 -0.99
N SER A 70 7.41 -14.21 -2.12
CA SER A 70 8.35 -13.10 -2.23
C SER A 70 7.66 -11.96 -2.94
N LEU A 71 7.63 -10.79 -2.30
CA LEU A 71 6.98 -9.59 -2.81
C LEU A 71 7.97 -8.43 -2.81
N PRO A 72 7.89 -7.53 -3.79
CA PRO A 72 8.63 -6.28 -3.74
C PRO A 72 8.05 -5.37 -2.65
N GLY A 73 8.93 -4.61 -2.01
CA GLY A 73 8.54 -3.59 -1.05
C GLY A 73 9.40 -2.35 -1.17
N ASP A 74 8.82 -1.22 -0.77
CA ASP A 74 9.48 0.08 -0.77
C ASP A 74 9.91 0.45 0.64
N LEU A 75 11.19 0.77 0.82
CA LEU A 75 11.74 1.28 2.07
C LEU A 75 11.54 2.80 2.12
N LEU A 76 10.78 3.26 3.10
CA LEU A 76 10.50 4.67 3.33
C LEU A 76 11.09 5.12 4.67
N PRO A 77 11.45 6.41 4.81
CA PRO A 77 11.84 6.94 6.11
C PRO A 77 10.66 6.90 7.09
N ASP A 78 10.94 6.84 8.38
CA ASP A 78 9.91 6.96 9.42
C ASP A 78 9.20 8.31 9.31
N GLU A 79 9.98 9.38 9.23
CA GLU A 79 9.50 10.74 9.03
C GLU A 79 10.26 11.38 7.86
N ASN A 80 9.52 12.08 7.00
CA ASN A 80 10.06 12.92 5.93
C ASN A 80 9.33 14.25 5.92
N VAL A 81 10.08 15.35 5.99
CA VAL A 81 9.52 16.69 5.93
C VAL A 81 10.25 17.57 4.92
N GLN A 82 9.46 18.31 4.18
CA GLN A 82 9.91 19.38 3.31
C GLN A 82 9.78 20.71 4.04
N ILE A 83 10.91 21.34 4.33
CA ILE A 83 10.95 22.62 5.05
C ILE A 83 10.86 23.76 4.05
N ARG A 84 9.93 24.69 4.31
CA ARG A 84 9.68 25.88 3.52
C ARG A 84 9.79 27.13 4.41
N ALA A 85 10.14 28.28 3.84
CA ALA A 85 10.08 29.55 4.56
C ALA A 85 8.62 29.94 4.82
N LYS A 86 8.36 30.48 6.00
CA LYS A 86 7.06 31.05 6.39
C LYS A 86 6.99 32.57 6.18
N VAL A 87 8.14 33.18 5.95
CA VAL A 87 8.29 34.61 5.72
C VAL A 87 9.19 34.85 4.52
N GLN A 88 8.99 35.98 3.86
CA GLN A 88 9.83 36.41 2.74
C GLN A 88 11.11 37.06 3.24
N GLY A 89 12.20 36.89 2.50
CA GLY A 89 13.49 37.52 2.78
C GLY A 89 14.62 36.82 2.03
N TYR A 90 15.84 37.20 2.34
CA TYR A 90 17.04 36.66 1.74
C TYR A 90 17.77 35.75 2.72
N ILE A 91 18.28 34.60 2.25
CA ILE A 91 19.10 33.71 3.08
C ILE A 91 20.42 34.41 3.42
N SER A 92 20.61 34.76 4.69
CA SER A 92 21.83 35.41 5.19
C SER A 92 22.91 34.41 5.57
N LYS A 93 22.50 33.22 6.11
CA LYS A 93 23.44 32.20 6.56
C LYS A 93 22.80 30.81 6.49
N ILE A 94 23.60 29.83 6.07
CA ILE A 94 23.26 28.39 6.10
C ILE A 94 24.20 27.73 7.09
N LYS A 95 23.65 26.91 8.00
CA LYS A 95 24.42 26.26 9.09
C LYS A 95 24.59 24.75 8.90
N VAL A 96 23.94 24.18 7.90
CA VAL A 96 23.91 22.72 7.62
C VAL A 96 24.03 22.45 6.13
N ASP A 97 24.46 21.26 5.77
CA ASP A 97 24.53 20.83 4.38
C ASP A 97 23.94 19.42 4.20
N ILE A 98 23.85 18.95 2.96
CA ILE A 98 23.39 17.59 2.63
C ILE A 98 24.25 16.58 3.40
N GLY A 99 23.59 15.57 4.00
CA GLY A 99 24.25 14.58 4.86
C GLY A 99 24.45 15.00 6.32
N SER A 100 24.22 16.28 6.67
CA SER A 100 24.32 16.75 8.06
C SER A 100 23.24 16.11 8.93
N ARG A 101 23.62 15.60 10.10
CA ARG A 101 22.67 15.18 11.14
C ARG A 101 22.26 16.41 11.95
N VAL A 102 20.96 16.55 12.15
CA VAL A 102 20.36 17.67 12.88
C VAL A 102 19.48 17.18 14.03
N ASN A 103 19.40 17.99 15.08
CA ASN A 103 18.53 17.74 16.22
C ASN A 103 17.27 18.62 16.11
N LYS A 104 16.16 18.17 16.73
CA LYS A 104 14.94 18.95 16.85
C LYS A 104 15.23 20.34 17.40
N GLY A 105 14.72 21.39 16.74
CA GLY A 105 14.92 22.79 17.12
C GLY A 105 16.27 23.39 16.67
N GLN A 106 17.16 22.62 16.07
CA GLN A 106 18.42 23.13 15.54
C GLN A 106 18.18 24.09 14.38
N VAL A 107 18.86 25.25 14.41
CA VAL A 107 18.79 26.25 13.34
C VAL A 107 19.56 25.76 12.12
N LEU A 108 18.87 25.69 10.99
CA LEU A 108 19.39 25.24 9.69
C LEU A 108 19.89 26.39 8.82
N ALA A 109 19.11 27.47 8.80
CA ALA A 109 19.44 28.70 8.07
C ALA A 109 18.81 29.92 8.72
N LEU A 110 19.32 31.09 8.40
CA LEU A 110 18.80 32.37 8.82
C LEU A 110 18.32 33.18 7.61
N ILE A 111 17.15 33.77 7.74
CA ILE A 111 16.57 34.73 6.78
C ILE A 111 16.86 36.12 7.27
N ASP A 112 17.29 36.99 6.38
CA ASP A 112 17.38 38.41 6.57
C ASP A 112 16.14 39.09 5.95
N ALA A 113 15.34 39.77 6.78
CA ALA A 113 14.17 40.51 6.39
C ALA A 113 14.05 41.77 7.26
N PRO A 114 14.78 42.86 6.92
CA PRO A 114 14.85 44.08 7.72
C PRO A 114 13.48 44.70 7.99
N GLU A 115 12.53 44.49 7.07
CA GLU A 115 11.17 45.03 7.16
C GLU A 115 10.42 44.49 8.40
N ILE A 116 10.65 43.20 8.75
CA ILE A 116 10.04 42.59 9.94
C ILE A 116 10.56 43.25 11.21
N ASN A 117 11.88 43.47 11.29
CA ASN A 117 12.49 44.14 12.45
C ASN A 117 12.00 45.59 12.60
N THR A 118 11.96 46.35 11.49
CA THR A 118 11.45 47.71 11.47
C THR A 118 9.98 47.77 11.91
N ARG A 119 9.16 46.83 11.47
CA ARG A 119 7.75 46.73 11.86
C ARG A 119 7.58 46.47 13.35
N VAL A 120 8.40 45.62 13.93
CA VAL A 120 8.38 45.34 15.38
C VAL A 120 8.73 46.61 16.17
N GLN A 121 9.73 47.39 15.72
CA GLN A 121 10.11 48.65 16.37
C GLN A 121 8.99 49.71 16.30
N GLU A 122 8.31 49.83 15.15
CA GLU A 122 7.15 50.72 14.98
C GLU A 122 6.03 50.35 15.97
N LEU A 123 5.70 49.06 16.07
CA LEU A 123 4.66 48.58 16.97
C LEU A 123 5.04 48.74 18.44
N TYR A 124 6.32 48.61 18.79
CA TYR A 124 6.82 48.95 20.13
C TYR A 124 6.61 50.41 20.48
N ALA A 125 6.87 51.31 19.55
CA ALA A 125 6.62 52.74 19.78
C ALA A 125 5.12 53.04 19.99
N LYS A 126 4.23 52.36 19.23
CA LYS A 126 2.76 52.46 19.43
C LYS A 126 2.31 51.91 20.77
N GLU A 127 2.85 50.74 21.19
CA GLU A 127 2.57 50.16 22.50
C GLU A 127 2.94 51.13 23.61
N LYS A 128 4.14 51.74 23.52
CA LYS A 128 4.62 52.71 24.53
C LYS A 128 3.75 53.96 24.62
N ALA A 129 3.27 54.45 23.48
CA ALA A 129 2.33 55.60 23.45
C ALA A 129 0.97 55.24 24.07
N ALA A 130 0.42 54.03 23.77
CA ALA A 130 -0.83 53.58 24.38
C ALA A 130 -0.69 53.32 25.90
N GLU A 131 0.44 52.73 26.34
CA GLU A 131 0.78 52.58 27.75
C GLU A 131 0.74 53.91 28.49
N SER A 132 1.37 54.95 27.93
CA SER A 132 1.42 56.26 28.54
C SER A 132 0.03 56.93 28.65
N ARG A 133 -0.84 56.75 27.65
CA ARG A 133 -2.24 57.24 27.72
C ARG A 133 -3.01 56.49 28.79
N TYR A 134 -2.96 55.16 28.81
CA TYR A 134 -3.60 54.38 29.85
C TYR A 134 -3.15 54.76 31.25
N GLN A 135 -1.85 54.93 31.47
CA GLN A 135 -1.33 55.33 32.75
C GLN A 135 -1.86 56.71 33.17
N SER A 136 -1.93 57.67 32.25
CA SER A 136 -2.48 59.00 32.53
C SER A 136 -3.96 58.97 32.86
N SER A 137 -4.77 58.25 32.12
CA SER A 137 -6.22 58.10 32.37
C SER A 137 -6.50 57.34 33.66
N LYS A 138 -5.68 56.35 33.98
CA LYS A 138 -5.74 55.58 35.23
C LYS A 138 -5.44 56.48 36.42
N ASP A 139 -4.33 57.20 36.37
CA ASP A 139 -3.95 58.19 37.44
C ASP A 139 -5.02 59.27 37.63
N TYR A 140 -5.67 59.72 36.53
CA TYR A 140 -6.77 60.64 36.61
C TYR A 140 -8.02 60.04 37.27
N TYR A 141 -8.43 58.79 36.83
CA TYR A 141 -9.54 58.08 37.43
C TYR A 141 -9.30 57.81 38.92
N ASP A 142 -8.11 57.39 39.34
CA ASP A 142 -7.76 57.08 40.73
C ASP A 142 -7.87 58.36 41.61
N ARG A 143 -7.43 59.55 41.09
CA ARG A 143 -7.61 60.82 41.79
C ARG A 143 -9.07 61.24 41.92
N ILE A 144 -9.87 61.16 40.85
CA ILE A 144 -11.31 61.42 40.86
C ILE A 144 -12.04 60.44 41.78
N GLY A 145 -11.68 59.14 41.77
CA GLY A 145 -12.22 58.16 42.67
C GLY A 145 -11.96 58.41 44.14
N THR A 146 -10.77 58.94 44.48
CA THR A 146 -10.44 59.38 45.83
C THR A 146 -11.24 60.59 46.23
N ALA A 147 -11.37 61.60 45.36
CA ALA A 147 -12.11 62.86 45.63
C ALA A 147 -13.65 62.61 45.77
N SER A 148 -14.19 61.63 45.09
CA SER A 148 -15.62 61.22 45.14
C SER A 148 -16.06 60.58 46.43
N GLN A 149 -15.11 60.20 47.30
CA GLN A 149 -15.41 59.68 48.65
C GLN A 149 -15.94 60.79 49.62
N SER A 150 -15.79 62.05 49.23
CA SER A 150 -16.34 63.16 49.97
C SER A 150 -17.66 63.63 49.35
N ASP A 151 -18.74 63.65 50.15
CA ASP A 151 -20.08 63.95 49.67
C ASP A 151 -20.15 65.31 48.94
N GLY A 152 -20.72 65.35 47.72
CA GLY A 152 -21.00 66.52 46.93
C GLY A 152 -19.82 67.15 46.18
N VAL A 153 -18.64 66.53 46.21
CA VAL A 153 -17.43 67.07 45.56
C VAL A 153 -17.35 66.69 44.07
N ILE A 154 -17.77 65.48 43.71
CA ILE A 154 -17.70 65.02 42.32
C ILE A 154 -19.07 64.43 41.90
N ALA A 155 -19.54 64.81 40.70
CA ALA A 155 -20.74 64.22 40.12
C ALA A 155 -20.49 62.77 39.74
N ALA A 156 -21.47 61.87 40.00
CA ALA A 156 -21.36 60.41 39.65
C ALA A 156 -21.09 60.19 38.14
N SER A 157 -21.66 61.04 37.27
CA SER A 157 -21.42 61.05 35.84
C SER A 157 -19.98 61.32 35.44
N GLU A 158 -19.24 62.15 36.20
CA GLU A 158 -17.82 62.43 35.92
C GLU A 158 -16.94 61.23 36.31
N LEU A 159 -17.25 60.58 37.45
CA LEU A 159 -16.55 59.35 37.85
C LEU A 159 -16.76 58.24 36.80
N GLU A 160 -18.00 58.02 36.30
CA GLU A 160 -18.29 57.04 35.26
C GLU A 160 -17.58 57.36 33.94
N LYS A 161 -17.55 58.61 33.54
CA LYS A 161 -16.85 59.04 32.31
C LYS A 161 -15.35 58.76 32.38
N THR A 162 -14.70 59.14 33.52
CA THR A 162 -13.26 58.88 33.69
C THR A 162 -12.96 57.37 33.74
N LYS A 163 -13.84 56.54 34.34
CA LYS A 163 -13.75 55.10 34.34
C LYS A 163 -13.81 54.55 32.91
N ASN A 164 -14.79 54.98 32.13
CA ASN A 164 -14.98 54.54 30.74
C ASN A 164 -13.77 54.94 29.87
N GLN A 165 -13.20 56.15 30.09
CA GLN A 165 -11.99 56.59 29.41
C GLN A 165 -10.79 55.71 29.77
N MET A 166 -10.56 55.42 31.05
CA MET A 166 -9.49 54.55 31.53
C MET A 166 -9.63 53.13 30.92
N GLN A 167 -10.84 52.59 30.92
CA GLN A 167 -11.11 51.26 30.33
C GLN A 167 -10.88 51.24 28.81
N GLY A 168 -11.22 52.32 28.10
CA GLY A 168 -10.94 52.47 26.68
C GLY A 168 -9.44 52.49 26.38
N ASP A 169 -8.67 53.30 27.14
CA ASP A 169 -7.22 53.40 27.01
C ASP A 169 -6.51 52.08 27.42
N GLU A 170 -7.04 51.34 28.42
CA GLU A 170 -6.57 49.99 28.77
C GLU A 170 -6.74 49.01 27.63
N ALA A 171 -7.91 49.03 26.98
CA ALA A 171 -8.19 48.18 25.84
C ALA A 171 -7.26 48.48 24.64
N GLU A 172 -7.00 49.77 24.37
CA GLU A 172 -6.05 50.22 23.33
C GLU A 172 -4.61 49.75 23.63
N TYR A 173 -4.16 49.88 24.89
CA TYR A 173 -2.85 49.37 25.32
C TYR A 173 -2.72 47.85 25.15
N LYS A 174 -3.71 47.07 25.60
CA LYS A 174 -3.73 45.62 25.42
C LYS A 174 -3.69 45.25 23.94
N ALA A 175 -4.44 45.92 23.10
CA ALA A 175 -4.43 45.69 21.66
C ALA A 175 -3.03 45.92 21.04
N ALA A 176 -2.34 47.00 21.47
CA ALA A 176 -0.98 47.29 21.05
C ALA A 176 0.02 46.23 21.53
N GLN A 177 -0.11 45.72 22.76
CA GLN A 177 0.70 44.60 23.28
C GLN A 177 0.54 43.33 22.41
N PHE A 178 -0.70 42.98 22.09
CA PHE A 178 -0.96 41.82 21.21
C PHE A 178 -0.36 42.01 19.81
N ALA A 179 -0.42 43.24 19.26
CA ALA A 179 0.18 43.52 17.96
C ALA A 179 1.71 43.35 17.98
N VAL A 180 2.40 43.79 19.03
CA VAL A 180 3.84 43.56 19.23
C VAL A 180 4.13 42.07 19.37
N SER A 181 3.40 41.36 20.24
CA SER A 181 3.57 39.94 20.49
C SER A 181 3.42 39.11 19.19
N SER A 182 2.38 39.38 18.42
CA SER A 182 2.12 38.71 17.13
C SER A 182 3.26 38.92 16.13
N ASN A 183 3.76 40.17 16.00
CA ASN A 183 4.86 40.43 15.06
C ASN A 183 6.21 39.90 15.55
N LYS A 184 6.46 39.78 16.85
CA LYS A 184 7.61 39.06 17.39
C LYS A 184 7.59 37.60 17.02
N GLN A 185 6.42 36.94 17.06
CA GLN A 185 6.29 35.54 16.60
C GLN A 185 6.63 35.38 15.11
N ILE A 186 6.23 36.36 14.28
CA ILE A 186 6.65 36.38 12.86
C ILE A 186 8.17 36.48 12.76
N GLY A 187 8.82 37.29 13.60
CA GLY A 187 10.28 37.40 13.68
C GLY A 187 10.98 36.07 14.00
N ASN A 188 10.34 35.19 14.79
CA ASN A 188 10.90 33.84 15.07
C ASN A 188 10.99 32.96 13.83
N TYR A 189 10.19 33.24 12.79
CA TYR A 189 10.25 32.50 11.52
C TYR A 189 11.45 32.88 10.64
N LEU A 190 12.21 33.91 11.01
CA LEU A 190 13.48 34.24 10.36
C LEU A 190 14.56 33.18 10.61
N ALA A 191 14.44 32.40 11.68
CA ALA A 191 15.26 31.24 11.92
C ALA A 191 14.54 29.96 11.44
N ILE A 192 15.08 29.36 10.41
CA ILE A 192 14.58 28.07 9.89
C ILE A 192 15.13 26.97 10.78
N VAL A 193 14.26 26.20 11.44
CA VAL A 193 14.62 25.16 12.40
C VAL A 193 14.15 23.78 11.99
N ALA A 194 14.86 22.74 12.43
CA ALA A 194 14.44 21.36 12.24
C ALA A 194 13.25 20.99 13.15
N PRO A 195 12.14 20.46 12.62
CA PRO A 195 10.97 20.08 13.43
C PRO A 195 11.21 18.80 14.25
N TYR A 196 12.09 17.91 13.79
CA TYR A 196 12.53 16.70 14.47
C TYR A 196 14.00 16.40 14.15
N SER A 197 14.59 15.41 14.84
CA SER A 197 15.97 15.01 14.63
C SER A 197 16.09 14.06 13.45
N GLY A 198 16.99 14.33 12.50
CA GLY A 198 17.14 13.54 11.27
C GLY A 198 18.40 13.91 10.50
N THR A 199 18.42 13.57 9.23
CA THR A 199 19.49 13.88 8.29
C THR A 199 18.97 14.75 7.15
N ILE A 200 19.71 15.79 6.78
CA ILE A 200 19.38 16.62 5.61
C ILE A 200 19.64 15.78 4.34
N THR A 201 18.60 15.50 3.58
CA THR A 201 18.71 14.75 2.32
C THR A 201 18.78 15.66 1.10
N LYS A 202 18.16 16.86 1.17
CA LYS A 202 18.21 17.86 0.11
C LYS A 202 18.36 19.26 0.66
N ARG A 203 19.08 20.12 -0.09
CA ARG A 203 19.22 21.55 0.13
C ARG A 203 19.06 22.26 -1.21
N ASN A 204 18.01 23.05 -1.35
CA ASN A 204 17.68 23.75 -2.61
C ASN A 204 17.89 25.25 -2.51
N ILE A 205 18.69 25.73 -1.56
CA ILE A 205 18.98 27.15 -1.33
C ILE A 205 20.48 27.43 -1.23
N ASN A 206 20.84 28.66 -1.53
CA ASN A 206 22.17 29.21 -1.33
C ASN A 206 22.09 30.52 -0.51
N VAL A 207 23.20 30.96 0.06
CA VAL A 207 23.29 32.28 0.66
C VAL A 207 22.96 33.34 -0.40
N GLY A 208 22.12 34.31 -0.07
CA GLY A 208 21.61 35.32 -1.00
C GLY A 208 20.36 34.91 -1.78
N SER A 209 19.89 33.66 -1.67
CA SER A 209 18.60 33.25 -2.27
C SER A 209 17.44 34.00 -1.64
N PHE A 210 16.51 34.50 -2.45
CA PHE A 210 15.23 35.02 -1.99
C PHE A 210 14.28 33.84 -1.72
N VAL A 211 13.58 33.85 -0.59
CA VAL A 211 12.72 32.76 -0.12
C VAL A 211 11.38 33.28 0.36
N GLY A 212 10.39 32.38 0.46
CA GLY A 212 9.04 32.71 0.96
C GLY A 212 8.02 32.99 -0.13
N SER A 213 8.33 32.66 -1.39
CA SER A 213 7.38 32.75 -2.52
C SER A 213 6.41 31.56 -2.55
N THR A 214 5.21 31.75 -3.12
CA THR A 214 4.11 30.78 -3.10
C THR A 214 4.42 29.46 -3.82
N ASN A 215 5.28 29.48 -4.86
CA ASN A 215 5.60 28.31 -5.71
C ASN A 215 7.05 27.83 -5.57
N GLU A 216 7.69 28.12 -4.46
CA GLU A 216 9.08 27.80 -4.24
C GLU A 216 9.31 26.31 -3.91
N LYS A 217 10.44 25.77 -4.37
CA LYS A 217 10.90 24.45 -3.94
C LYS A 217 11.17 24.44 -2.44
N PRO A 218 11.00 23.31 -1.75
CA PRO A 218 11.38 23.20 -0.35
C PRO A 218 12.84 23.61 -0.15
N LEU A 219 13.12 24.34 0.91
CA LEU A 219 14.48 24.81 1.23
C LEU A 219 15.38 23.64 1.62
N PHE A 220 14.86 22.76 2.48
CA PHE A 220 15.50 21.54 2.94
C PHE A 220 14.51 20.39 2.94
N GLU A 221 15.04 19.18 2.79
CA GLU A 221 14.33 17.93 3.12
C GLU A 221 15.08 17.26 4.26
N ILE A 222 14.34 16.82 5.28
CA ILE A 222 14.89 16.09 6.42
C ILE A 222 14.20 14.74 6.51
N GLU A 223 14.99 13.70 6.69
CA GLU A 223 14.51 12.34 6.91
C GLU A 223 15.01 11.78 8.24
N ASN A 224 14.11 11.09 8.94
CA ASN A 224 14.45 10.24 10.07
C ASN A 224 14.55 8.79 9.58
N ASN A 225 15.76 8.27 9.50
CA ASN A 225 16.08 6.94 8.96
C ASN A 225 16.54 5.94 10.05
N LYS A 226 16.32 6.25 11.33
CA LYS A 226 16.65 5.34 12.46
C LYS A 226 15.77 4.10 12.48
N VAL A 227 14.54 4.28 12.07
CA VAL A 227 13.57 3.23 11.77
C VAL A 227 13.13 3.46 10.33
N LEU A 228 12.97 2.41 9.56
CA LEU A 228 12.41 2.49 8.21
C LEU A 228 11.05 1.83 8.19
N ARG A 229 10.16 2.37 7.36
CA ARG A 229 8.87 1.77 7.05
C ARG A 229 8.98 1.04 5.73
N LEU A 230 8.64 -0.24 5.75
CA LEU A 230 8.58 -1.06 4.54
C LEU A 230 7.12 -1.24 4.14
N ARG A 231 6.78 -0.79 2.96
CA ARG A 231 5.46 -0.98 2.36
C ARG A 231 5.47 -2.13 1.39
N VAL A 232 4.54 -3.05 1.58
CA VAL A 232 4.38 -4.24 0.74
C VAL A 232 2.93 -4.35 0.31
N ALA A 233 2.70 -4.47 -1.00
CA ALA A 233 1.39 -4.74 -1.56
C ALA A 233 1.13 -6.26 -1.52
N VAL A 234 0.28 -6.71 -0.59
CA VAL A 234 -0.05 -8.12 -0.38
C VAL A 234 -1.29 -8.48 -1.18
N PRO A 235 -1.21 -9.45 -2.12
CA PRO A 235 -2.36 -9.87 -2.92
C PRO A 235 -3.56 -10.32 -2.07
N GLU A 236 -4.78 -10.01 -2.52
CA GLU A 236 -6.05 -10.28 -1.84
C GLU A 236 -6.16 -11.71 -1.28
N VAL A 237 -5.67 -12.71 -2.03
CA VAL A 237 -5.73 -14.12 -1.64
C VAL A 237 -5.00 -14.45 -0.33
N TYR A 238 -4.08 -13.57 0.12
CA TYR A 238 -3.28 -13.76 1.34
C TYR A 238 -3.71 -12.85 2.50
N THR A 239 -4.58 -11.87 2.29
CA THR A 239 -4.91 -10.86 3.29
C THR A 239 -5.57 -11.43 4.55
N ASN A 240 -6.35 -12.53 4.39
CA ASN A 240 -7.00 -13.25 5.48
C ASN A 240 -6.16 -14.40 6.06
N ALA A 241 -4.94 -14.60 5.55
CA ALA A 241 -4.02 -15.58 6.11
C ALA A 241 -3.28 -15.01 7.33
N VAL A 242 -2.84 -15.88 8.22
CA VAL A 242 -2.03 -15.52 9.37
C VAL A 242 -0.58 -15.39 8.91
N LEU A 243 0.02 -14.22 9.13
CA LEU A 243 1.45 -14.03 8.91
C LEU A 243 2.22 -14.62 10.09
N LEU A 244 3.14 -15.53 9.80
CA LEU A 244 3.97 -16.17 10.82
C LEU A 244 4.81 -15.10 11.54
N ASP A 245 4.86 -15.18 12.87
CA ASP A 245 5.60 -14.27 13.76
C ASP A 245 5.26 -12.77 13.59
N ASN A 246 4.23 -12.43 12.83
CA ASN A 246 3.92 -11.07 12.41
C ASN A 246 5.15 -10.34 11.82
N ALA A 247 5.98 -11.07 11.08
CA ALA A 247 7.22 -10.56 10.54
C ALA A 247 7.47 -11.06 9.10
N GLY A 248 8.35 -10.37 8.41
CA GLY A 248 8.87 -10.78 7.12
C GLY A 248 10.39 -10.64 7.08
N ASP A 249 11.04 -11.51 6.32
CA ASP A 249 12.46 -11.39 6.02
C ASP A 249 12.62 -10.56 4.76
N LEU A 250 13.55 -9.61 4.78
CA LEU A 250 13.85 -8.83 3.59
C LEU A 250 15.33 -8.85 3.24
N THR A 251 15.61 -8.72 1.97
CA THR A 251 16.93 -8.47 1.40
C THR A 251 16.85 -7.26 0.49
N THR A 252 17.95 -6.53 0.33
CA THR A 252 18.05 -5.40 -0.59
C THR A 252 19.11 -5.66 -1.63
N ARG A 253 19.04 -5.00 -2.77
CA ARG A 253 20.07 -5.11 -3.83
C ARG A 253 21.43 -4.62 -3.39
N SER A 254 21.46 -3.67 -2.43
CA SER A 254 22.72 -3.16 -1.86
C SER A 254 23.35 -4.11 -0.84
N SER A 255 22.59 -5.06 -0.29
CA SER A 255 23.03 -6.03 0.72
C SER A 255 22.34 -7.38 0.49
N PRO A 256 22.65 -8.10 -0.62
CA PRO A 256 21.92 -9.30 -1.02
C PRO A 256 22.17 -10.48 -0.06
N ASP A 257 23.31 -10.51 0.59
CA ASP A 257 23.70 -11.58 1.51
C ASP A 257 23.21 -11.38 2.94
N LYS A 258 22.66 -10.18 3.24
CA LYS A 258 22.13 -9.85 4.57
C LYS A 258 20.61 -9.92 4.58
N LYS A 259 20.10 -10.64 5.57
CA LYS A 259 18.67 -10.67 5.88
C LYS A 259 18.37 -9.71 7.01
N PHE A 260 17.36 -8.88 6.80
CA PHE A 260 16.81 -8.01 7.83
C PHE A 260 15.42 -8.49 8.16
N GLN A 261 15.01 -8.33 9.41
CA GLN A 261 13.66 -8.68 9.84
C GLN A 261 12.81 -7.42 9.93
N ALA A 262 11.64 -7.47 9.30
CA ALA A 262 10.64 -6.42 9.33
C ALA A 262 9.42 -6.90 10.12
N LYS A 263 8.97 -6.12 11.10
CA LYS A 263 7.82 -6.44 11.94
C LYS A 263 6.57 -5.76 11.38
N LEU A 264 5.50 -6.51 11.18
CA LEU A 264 4.21 -5.97 10.76
C LEU A 264 3.63 -5.06 11.85
N VAL A 265 3.31 -3.81 11.47
CA VAL A 265 2.73 -2.80 12.37
C VAL A 265 1.28 -2.54 12.03
N ARG A 266 0.96 -2.45 10.74
CA ARG A 266 -0.40 -2.12 10.30
C ARG A 266 -0.71 -2.67 8.91
N LYS A 267 -2.01 -2.88 8.70
CA LYS A 267 -2.61 -3.22 7.41
C LYS A 267 -3.57 -2.10 7.04
N SER A 268 -3.71 -1.79 5.75
CA SER A 268 -4.63 -0.72 5.31
C SER A 268 -6.10 -1.04 5.58
N GLY A 269 -6.45 -2.34 5.66
CA GLY A 269 -7.83 -2.81 5.84
C GLY A 269 -8.69 -2.60 4.60
N SER A 270 -8.10 -2.27 3.47
CA SER A 270 -8.78 -2.05 2.19
C SER A 270 -7.98 -2.65 1.04
N ILE A 271 -8.69 -3.23 0.08
CA ILE A 271 -8.10 -3.75 -1.16
C ILE A 271 -8.10 -2.63 -2.20
N ASP A 272 -6.95 -2.36 -2.76
CA ASP A 272 -6.80 -1.48 -3.91
C ASP A 272 -7.38 -2.17 -5.16
N ASN A 273 -8.30 -1.49 -5.86
CA ASN A 273 -9.03 -2.08 -6.99
C ASN A 273 -8.19 -2.27 -8.24
N GLU A 274 -7.12 -1.50 -8.41
CA GLU A 274 -6.24 -1.56 -9.59
C GLU A 274 -5.22 -2.69 -9.43
N THR A 275 -4.62 -2.79 -8.24
CA THR A 275 -3.56 -3.77 -7.97
C THR A 275 -4.07 -5.08 -7.36
N ARG A 276 -5.34 -5.14 -6.93
CA ARG A 276 -5.94 -6.26 -6.21
C ARG A 276 -5.10 -6.70 -5.01
N SER A 277 -4.59 -5.74 -4.26
CA SER A 277 -3.74 -5.97 -3.10
C SER A 277 -4.11 -5.07 -1.92
N GLU A 278 -3.77 -5.49 -0.72
CA GLU A 278 -3.82 -4.72 0.51
C GLU A 278 -2.43 -4.20 0.85
N LEU A 279 -2.32 -2.94 1.21
CA LEU A 279 -1.06 -2.36 1.62
C LEU A 279 -0.75 -2.73 3.08
N TRP A 280 0.35 -3.46 3.29
CA TRP A 280 0.87 -3.78 4.61
C TRP A 280 2.11 -2.96 4.89
N GLU A 281 2.23 -2.46 6.11
CA GLU A 281 3.35 -1.66 6.54
C GLU A 281 4.08 -2.34 7.70
N PHE A 282 5.39 -2.49 7.51
CA PHE A 282 6.31 -3.11 8.45
C PHE A 282 7.31 -2.06 8.95
N GLU A 283 7.81 -2.22 10.15
CA GLU A 283 8.91 -1.44 10.71
C GLU A 283 10.20 -2.24 10.75
N ILE A 284 11.31 -1.54 10.45
CA ILE A 284 12.65 -2.11 10.43
C ILE A 284 13.58 -1.19 11.22
N PRO A 285 14.16 -1.63 12.34
CA PRO A 285 15.21 -0.88 13.03
C PRO A 285 16.44 -0.72 12.14
N ASN A 286 16.93 0.51 11.99
CA ASN A 286 18.10 0.85 11.16
C ASN A 286 19.11 1.73 11.90
N PRO A 287 19.61 1.29 13.08
CA PRO A 287 20.48 2.11 13.93
C PRO A 287 21.83 2.44 13.27
N THR A 288 22.33 1.56 12.42
CA THR A 288 23.62 1.72 11.70
C THR A 288 23.46 2.48 10.38
N SER A 289 22.23 2.85 9.99
CA SER A 289 21.94 3.50 8.70
C SER A 289 22.43 2.69 7.48
N GLU A 290 22.45 1.37 7.60
CA GLU A 290 22.86 0.44 6.54
C GLU A 290 21.81 0.40 5.42
N LEU A 291 20.55 0.33 5.79
CA LEU A 291 19.43 0.43 4.85
C LEU A 291 19.21 1.90 4.49
N LYS A 292 18.92 2.14 3.22
CA LYS A 292 18.63 3.49 2.70
C LYS A 292 17.14 3.62 2.37
N ALA A 293 16.52 4.69 2.84
CA ALA A 293 15.18 5.06 2.38
C ALA A 293 15.19 5.28 0.86
N GLY A 294 14.08 4.97 0.19
CA GLY A 294 13.97 4.99 -1.27
C GLY A 294 14.50 3.74 -1.97
N SER A 295 15.05 2.76 -1.23
CA SER A 295 15.48 1.49 -1.81
C SER A 295 14.31 0.52 -1.95
N TYR A 296 14.40 -0.35 -2.97
CA TYR A 296 13.53 -1.53 -3.08
C TYR A 296 14.08 -2.69 -2.25
N ALA A 297 13.17 -3.47 -1.68
CA ALA A 297 13.49 -4.68 -0.95
C ALA A 297 12.70 -5.87 -1.51
N ASP A 298 13.32 -7.05 -1.51
CA ASP A 298 12.62 -8.31 -1.75
C ASP A 298 12.22 -8.90 -0.39
N VAL A 299 10.91 -9.01 -0.16
CA VAL A 299 10.33 -9.38 1.13
C VAL A 299 9.75 -10.77 1.06
N LYS A 300 10.22 -11.68 1.90
CA LYS A 300 9.66 -13.02 2.08
C LYS A 300 8.67 -13.03 3.22
N LEU A 301 7.43 -13.37 2.92
CA LEU A 301 6.35 -13.49 3.88
C LEU A 301 5.91 -14.94 3.97
N TYR A 302 5.71 -15.43 5.20
CA TYR A 302 5.34 -16.81 5.51
C TYR A 302 3.90 -16.83 6.01
N PHE A 303 3.01 -17.39 5.23
CA PHE A 303 1.58 -17.43 5.53
C PHE A 303 1.14 -18.80 6.00
N LEU A 304 0.25 -18.81 6.98
CA LEU A 304 -0.50 -19.97 7.45
C LEU A 304 -1.98 -19.73 7.23
N ARG A 305 -2.72 -20.79 6.90
CA ARG A 305 -4.18 -20.74 7.02
C ARG A 305 -4.58 -20.71 8.49
N ALA A 306 -5.53 -19.84 8.82
CA ALA A 306 -6.07 -19.75 10.18
C ALA A 306 -6.77 -21.04 10.63
N GLN A 307 -7.29 -21.82 9.68
CA GLN A 307 -7.92 -23.11 9.89
C GLN A 307 -7.22 -24.18 9.06
N GLN A 308 -7.19 -25.40 9.59
CA GLN A 308 -6.72 -26.54 8.84
C GLN A 308 -7.59 -26.75 7.60
N SER A 309 -6.97 -27.10 6.50
CA SER A 309 -7.61 -27.28 5.21
C SER A 309 -7.21 -28.59 4.56
N MET A 310 -7.92 -28.98 3.52
CA MET A 310 -7.61 -30.18 2.75
C MET A 310 -6.44 -29.87 1.82
N VAL A 311 -5.34 -30.61 1.98
CA VAL A 311 -4.12 -30.46 1.20
C VAL A 311 -3.83 -31.78 0.50
N LEU A 312 -3.62 -31.72 -0.81
CA LEU A 312 -3.34 -32.91 -1.62
C LEU A 312 -2.25 -32.64 -2.68
N PRO A 313 -1.62 -33.71 -3.21
CA PRO A 313 -0.67 -33.58 -4.30
C PRO A 313 -1.30 -32.93 -5.53
N THR A 314 -0.58 -32.03 -6.20
CA THR A 314 -1.06 -31.38 -7.44
C THR A 314 -1.39 -32.41 -8.55
N SER A 315 -0.73 -33.57 -8.55
CA SER A 315 -1.01 -34.69 -9.48
C SER A 315 -2.40 -35.29 -9.33
N ALA A 316 -3.06 -35.10 -8.20
CA ALA A 316 -4.41 -35.60 -7.94
C ALA A 316 -5.52 -34.64 -8.44
N ILE A 317 -5.16 -33.47 -8.94
CA ILE A 317 -6.10 -32.46 -9.45
C ILE A 317 -6.14 -32.52 -10.97
N VAL A 318 -7.33 -32.69 -11.50
CA VAL A 318 -7.59 -32.53 -12.93
C VAL A 318 -8.07 -31.09 -13.17
N THR A 319 -7.45 -30.45 -14.15
CA THR A 319 -7.81 -29.07 -14.57
C THR A 319 -8.25 -29.11 -16.02
N THR A 320 -9.50 -28.78 -16.29
CA THR A 320 -10.07 -28.63 -17.63
C THR A 320 -10.26 -27.14 -17.93
N LEU A 321 -10.74 -26.80 -19.12
CA LEU A 321 -11.12 -25.44 -19.48
C LEU A 321 -12.29 -24.90 -18.63
N GLU A 322 -13.18 -25.78 -18.17
CA GLU A 322 -14.41 -25.41 -17.49
C GLU A 322 -14.30 -25.49 -15.97
N LYS A 323 -13.56 -26.47 -15.44
CA LYS A 323 -13.54 -26.75 -14.00
C LYS A 323 -12.27 -27.47 -13.53
N LYS A 324 -12.10 -27.46 -12.20
CA LYS A 324 -11.12 -28.31 -11.51
C LYS A 324 -11.86 -29.34 -10.67
N PHE A 325 -11.38 -30.56 -10.69
CA PHE A 325 -11.98 -31.63 -9.91
C PHE A 325 -10.92 -32.66 -9.46
N VAL A 326 -11.27 -33.42 -8.46
CA VAL A 326 -10.53 -34.62 -8.01
C VAL A 326 -11.38 -35.84 -8.22
N ILE A 327 -10.75 -37.02 -8.29
CA ILE A 327 -11.43 -38.30 -8.48
C ILE A 327 -11.44 -39.03 -7.15
N ARG A 328 -12.62 -39.09 -6.51
CA ARG A 328 -12.86 -39.89 -5.32
C ARG A 328 -13.21 -41.29 -5.71
N VAL A 329 -12.72 -42.27 -4.96
CA VAL A 329 -13.11 -43.68 -5.13
C VAL A 329 -14.00 -44.08 -3.95
N SER A 330 -15.23 -44.52 -4.26
CA SER A 330 -16.18 -45.01 -3.28
C SER A 330 -16.81 -46.27 -3.82
N ASN A 331 -16.88 -47.34 -3.02
CA ASN A 331 -17.41 -48.64 -3.41
C ASN A 331 -16.78 -49.22 -4.70
N ASN A 332 -15.46 -49.04 -4.83
CA ASN A 332 -14.68 -49.45 -6.02
C ASN A 332 -15.12 -48.80 -7.35
N ALA A 333 -15.78 -47.64 -7.27
CA ALA A 333 -16.19 -46.82 -8.40
C ALA A 333 -15.66 -45.39 -8.28
N THR A 334 -15.30 -44.81 -9.41
CA THR A 334 -14.80 -43.41 -9.48
C THR A 334 -15.94 -42.42 -9.45
N GLN A 335 -15.72 -41.28 -8.78
CA GLN A 335 -16.63 -40.15 -8.72
C GLN A 335 -15.83 -38.85 -8.88
N TRP A 336 -16.24 -37.97 -9.78
CA TRP A 336 -15.67 -36.64 -9.90
C TRP A 336 -16.27 -35.73 -8.84
N VAL A 337 -15.41 -35.04 -8.09
CA VAL A 337 -15.80 -34.07 -7.10
C VAL A 337 -15.20 -32.73 -7.50
N ASP A 338 -16.04 -31.77 -7.81
CA ASP A 338 -15.61 -30.42 -8.20
C ASP A 338 -14.97 -29.70 -7.01
N ILE A 339 -13.87 -29.00 -7.28
CA ILE A 339 -13.09 -28.32 -6.25
C ILE A 339 -12.75 -26.89 -6.66
N ARG A 340 -12.49 -26.07 -5.66
CA ARG A 340 -11.82 -24.77 -5.81
C ARG A 340 -10.42 -24.87 -5.23
N ALA A 341 -9.44 -24.35 -5.98
CA ALA A 341 -8.05 -24.34 -5.56
C ALA A 341 -7.78 -23.19 -4.57
N GLY A 342 -7.07 -23.47 -3.49
CA GLY A 342 -6.53 -22.53 -2.53
C GLY A 342 -5.03 -22.28 -2.73
N PHE A 343 -4.24 -22.29 -1.65
CA PHE A 343 -2.79 -22.08 -1.70
C PHE A 343 -2.08 -23.15 -2.52
N ASN A 344 -1.27 -22.70 -3.48
CA ASN A 344 -0.36 -23.57 -4.22
C ASN A 344 0.99 -23.60 -3.48
N MET A 345 1.42 -24.79 -3.04
CA MET A 345 2.64 -25.02 -2.26
C MET A 345 3.72 -25.78 -3.07
N GLY A 346 3.60 -25.74 -4.39
CA GLY A 346 4.50 -26.43 -5.32
C GLY A 346 3.97 -27.82 -5.68
N ASP A 347 4.41 -28.85 -4.99
CA ASP A 347 3.98 -30.26 -5.17
C ASP A 347 2.61 -30.57 -4.54
N LYS A 348 2.16 -29.72 -3.62
CA LYS A 348 0.86 -29.82 -2.95
C LYS A 348 -0.01 -28.59 -3.22
N GLN A 349 -1.31 -28.79 -3.14
CA GLN A 349 -2.29 -27.71 -3.28
C GLN A 349 -3.39 -27.83 -2.25
N GLU A 350 -3.74 -26.70 -1.65
CA GLU A 350 -4.94 -26.57 -0.85
C GLU A 350 -6.17 -26.59 -1.74
N ILE A 351 -7.21 -27.28 -1.31
CA ILE A 351 -8.48 -27.37 -2.02
C ILE A 351 -9.67 -27.13 -1.10
N PHE A 352 -10.77 -26.69 -1.72
CA PHE A 352 -12.08 -26.54 -1.11
C PHE A 352 -13.12 -27.25 -1.98
N GLY A 353 -13.96 -28.10 -1.38
CA GLY A 353 -14.98 -28.86 -2.08
C GLY A 353 -15.75 -29.80 -1.15
N GLU A 354 -16.68 -30.57 -1.70
CA GLU A 354 -17.48 -31.53 -0.94
C GLU A 354 -16.70 -32.84 -0.67
N LEU A 355 -15.61 -32.71 0.08
CA LEU A 355 -14.71 -33.79 0.48
C LEU A 355 -14.61 -33.84 2.01
N LYS A 356 -14.26 -34.99 2.54
CA LYS A 356 -14.05 -35.23 3.97
C LYS A 356 -12.69 -35.87 4.21
N ALA A 357 -12.11 -35.61 5.37
CA ALA A 357 -10.96 -36.36 5.83
C ALA A 357 -11.29 -37.84 5.83
N GLY A 358 -10.39 -38.65 5.31
CA GLY A 358 -10.60 -40.09 5.12
C GLY A 358 -11.09 -40.50 3.72
N ASP A 359 -11.51 -39.56 2.87
CA ASP A 359 -11.85 -39.89 1.47
C ASP A 359 -10.63 -40.46 0.72
N SER A 360 -10.84 -41.53 -0.05
CA SER A 360 -9.82 -42.12 -0.93
C SER A 360 -9.82 -41.38 -2.26
N LEU A 361 -8.72 -40.73 -2.59
CA LEU A 361 -8.55 -39.96 -3.83
C LEU A 361 -7.48 -40.58 -4.73
N VAL A 362 -7.68 -40.49 -6.04
CA VAL A 362 -6.71 -40.97 -7.04
C VAL A 362 -5.46 -40.07 -7.01
N LEU A 363 -4.28 -40.69 -6.86
CA LEU A 363 -3.01 -39.95 -6.73
C LEU A 363 -2.56 -39.31 -8.05
N LYS A 364 -2.83 -39.97 -9.19
CA LYS A 364 -2.58 -39.42 -10.52
C LYS A 364 -3.90 -39.43 -11.28
N ALA A 365 -4.63 -38.35 -11.18
CA ALA A 365 -5.95 -38.20 -11.79
C ALA A 365 -5.84 -37.81 -13.27
N SER A 366 -6.72 -38.33 -14.10
CA SER A 366 -6.83 -38.02 -15.54
C SER A 366 -8.29 -37.92 -15.94
N GLU A 367 -8.60 -37.11 -16.95
CA GLU A 367 -9.94 -37.01 -17.56
C GLU A 367 -10.44 -38.30 -18.19
N GLU A 368 -9.53 -39.21 -18.49
CA GLU A 368 -9.87 -40.53 -19.06
C GLU A 368 -10.63 -41.41 -18.07
N LEU A 369 -10.41 -41.20 -16.76
CA LEU A 369 -11.07 -41.94 -15.70
C LEU A 369 -12.47 -41.36 -15.45
N LYS A 370 -13.45 -41.84 -16.23
CA LYS A 370 -14.83 -41.32 -16.18
C LYS A 370 -15.54 -41.68 -14.86
N PRO A 371 -16.52 -40.91 -14.43
CA PRO A 371 -17.37 -41.26 -13.29
C PRO A 371 -18.05 -42.63 -13.48
N GLY A 372 -18.09 -43.45 -12.42
CA GLY A 372 -18.69 -44.78 -12.45
C GLY A 372 -17.77 -45.89 -12.96
N THR A 373 -16.53 -45.59 -13.32
CA THR A 373 -15.56 -46.62 -13.75
C THR A 373 -15.21 -47.52 -12.56
N LYS A 374 -15.33 -48.83 -12.72
CA LYS A 374 -14.91 -49.80 -11.69
C LYS A 374 -13.40 -49.94 -11.68
N VAL A 375 -12.80 -49.86 -10.53
CA VAL A 375 -11.36 -49.84 -10.31
C VAL A 375 -10.96 -50.73 -9.14
N VAL A 376 -9.76 -51.25 -9.20
CA VAL A 376 -9.08 -51.86 -8.05
C VAL A 376 -8.14 -50.83 -7.48
N ILE A 377 -8.23 -50.60 -6.15
CA ILE A 377 -7.42 -49.61 -5.48
C ILE A 377 -6.16 -50.21 -4.87
N GLU A 378 -5.05 -49.51 -5.05
CA GLU A 378 -3.78 -49.72 -4.33
C GLU A 378 -3.49 -48.51 -3.49
N LEU A 379 -3.36 -48.65 -2.17
CA LEU A 379 -3.01 -47.56 -1.28
C LEU A 379 -1.56 -47.14 -1.48
N SER A 380 -1.35 -45.89 -1.86
CA SER A 380 -0.02 -45.28 -1.86
C SER A 380 0.36 -44.94 -0.42
N LYS A 381 1.52 -45.43 0.02
CA LYS A 381 2.12 -45.07 1.30
C LYS A 381 2.62 -43.62 1.30
#